data_c9d1d98019c989e4128bdfb3af27a12e
#
_entry.id   c9d1d98019c989e4128bdfb3af27a12e
#
_cell.length_a   1.000
_cell.length_b   1.000
_cell.length_c   1.000
_cell.angle_alpha   90.00
_cell.angle_beta   90.00
_cell.angle_gamma   90.00
#
_symmetry.space_group_name_H-M   'P 1'
#
loop_
_entity.id
_entity.type
_entity.pdbx_description
1 polymer ?
#
loop_
_entity_poly.entity_id
_entity_poly.type
_entity_poly.pdbx_seq_one_letter_code
_entity_poly.pdbx_strand_id
1 'polypeptide(L)'
;MKQIMMVGAGSVGGFFGAHLAKNNPDVSFLLRPKTLTAVQRHGLTIRSAAGTFTVRPKAASDVRQLPRPDLVILAVKAYDLDEVLAQIEPALTDRTVLLTLQNGIDTEDRIIARLKRDCVVGGVAFIYSKIAAPGVIDHYKKGAVAVGELMGHESERLLQIRDLFAAAGIPCQLSKDIRRSKWEKMCWNCVFNPITVLIDDKVAKALDHPEMMGVIRQIVGEIAAVSAALKVPLPPDMPERVVKWTQEIRDIHTSMYDDWKAGRRTEIRNLNGYIVDQGRLLGIPTPVNEALTAMIKTITEREKSGPGVVRIDGAVVQPVSLDCAAMLQLPGEHQVADVGAVMPGMNGRAITLKGLLDVPAIAVGADHVTFHSSDGKYAATLTLQQAKDFGLLLYELDGEPLPGAKGGPFRLITPGLGDLCANVKGVGRIEVRVGSGKDTRPSERPPKCTGEPRPS
;
A
#
# COMPACT_ATOMS: atom_id res chain seq x y z
N MET A 1 -9.69 -0.88 30.86
CA MET A 1 -8.90 -1.52 29.79
C MET A 1 -7.43 -1.43 30.17
N LYS A 2 -6.76 -2.56 30.35
CA LYS A 2 -5.36 -2.59 30.79
C LYS A 2 -4.43 -2.97 29.63
N GLN A 3 -4.67 -4.10 29.00
CA GLN A 3 -3.84 -4.59 27.89
C GLN A 3 -4.34 -4.03 26.55
N ILE A 4 -3.48 -3.28 25.87
CA ILE A 4 -3.80 -2.60 24.61
C ILE A 4 -2.93 -3.15 23.50
N MET A 5 -3.56 -3.52 22.38
CA MET A 5 -2.86 -3.96 21.20
C MET A 5 -3.10 -2.98 20.05
N MET A 6 -2.03 -2.32 19.59
CA MET A 6 -2.03 -1.55 18.36
C MET A 6 -1.72 -2.46 17.19
N VAL A 7 -2.61 -2.52 16.20
CA VAL A 7 -2.41 -3.29 14.98
C VAL A 7 -2.01 -2.38 13.83
N GLY A 8 -0.73 -2.49 13.45
CA GLY A 8 -0.08 -1.63 12.47
C GLY A 8 0.60 -0.40 13.07
N ALA A 9 1.81 -0.11 12.58
CA ALA A 9 2.57 1.11 12.88
C ALA A 9 2.81 1.92 11.60
N GLY A 10 1.75 2.13 10.82
CA GLY A 10 1.70 3.12 9.75
C GLY A 10 1.69 4.55 10.33
N SER A 11 1.43 5.55 9.49
CA SER A 11 1.40 6.95 9.93
C SER A 11 0.41 7.19 11.08
N VAL A 12 -0.78 6.62 11.01
CA VAL A 12 -1.83 6.73 12.04
C VAL A 12 -1.48 5.87 13.26
N GLY A 13 -1.33 4.55 13.08
CA GLY A 13 -1.09 3.61 14.18
C GLY A 13 0.26 3.84 14.87
N GLY A 14 1.29 4.25 14.11
CA GLY A 14 2.58 4.62 14.66
C GLY A 14 2.49 5.83 15.58
N PHE A 15 1.82 6.89 15.14
CA PHE A 15 1.68 8.09 15.95
C PHE A 15 0.86 7.84 17.22
N PHE A 16 -0.38 7.39 17.09
CA PHE A 16 -1.25 7.18 18.26
C PHE A 16 -0.71 6.11 19.21
N GLY A 17 -0.23 4.99 18.63
CA GLY A 17 0.33 3.91 19.43
C GLY A 17 1.61 4.31 20.17
N ALA A 18 2.49 5.12 19.59
CA ALA A 18 3.68 5.62 20.27
C ALA A 18 3.33 6.56 21.44
N HIS A 19 2.35 7.45 21.25
CA HIS A 19 1.87 8.31 22.32
C HIS A 19 1.24 7.49 23.46
N LEU A 20 0.42 6.48 23.14
CA LEU A 20 -0.13 5.56 24.14
C LEU A 20 0.98 4.80 24.88
N ALA A 21 1.99 4.31 24.17
CA ALA A 21 3.08 3.52 24.74
C ALA A 21 4.10 4.34 25.53
N LYS A 22 4.11 5.68 25.40
CA LYS A 22 5.11 6.55 26.03
C LYS A 22 5.15 6.42 27.54
N ASN A 23 3.98 6.27 28.15
CA ASN A 23 3.81 6.19 29.60
C ASN A 23 2.99 4.95 30.04
N ASN A 24 2.70 4.04 29.10
CA ASN A 24 1.91 2.85 29.37
C ASN A 24 2.63 1.60 28.84
N PRO A 25 3.26 0.79 29.72
CA PRO A 25 3.98 -0.42 29.35
C PRO A 25 3.07 -1.56 28.86
N ASP A 26 1.77 -1.46 29.07
CA ASP A 26 0.77 -2.45 28.67
C ASP A 26 0.31 -2.26 27.19
N VAL A 27 0.93 -1.34 26.45
CA VAL A 27 0.72 -1.17 25.02
C VAL A 27 1.68 -2.06 24.24
N SER A 28 1.11 -2.95 23.42
CA SER A 28 1.84 -3.84 22.53
C SER A 28 1.48 -3.58 21.06
N PHE A 29 2.34 -4.05 20.13
CA PHE A 29 2.15 -3.83 18.70
C PHE A 29 2.19 -5.14 17.92
N LEU A 30 1.18 -5.38 17.09
CA LEU A 30 1.20 -6.39 16.05
C LEU A 30 1.68 -5.75 14.75
N LEU A 31 2.85 -6.16 14.24
CA LEU A 31 3.55 -5.51 13.14
C LEU A 31 3.95 -6.50 12.05
N ARG A 32 3.97 -6.03 10.80
CA ARG A 32 4.58 -6.79 9.70
C ARG A 32 6.11 -6.95 9.91
N PRO A 33 6.73 -8.04 9.42
CA PRO A 33 8.14 -8.37 9.71
C PRO A 33 9.13 -7.22 9.49
N LYS A 34 9.03 -6.50 8.37
CA LYS A 34 9.90 -5.35 8.04
C LYS A 34 9.82 -4.23 9.08
N THR A 35 8.61 -3.85 9.48
CA THR A 35 8.41 -2.82 10.51
C THR A 35 8.81 -3.32 11.89
N LEU A 36 8.53 -4.58 12.21
CA LEU A 36 8.93 -5.21 13.47
C LEU A 36 10.45 -5.17 13.66
N THR A 37 11.22 -5.58 12.66
CA THR A 37 12.69 -5.55 12.71
C THR A 37 13.22 -4.14 13.00
N ALA A 38 12.67 -3.12 12.34
CA ALA A 38 13.07 -1.74 12.56
C ALA A 38 12.72 -1.25 13.97
N VAL A 39 11.50 -1.54 14.45
CA VAL A 39 11.03 -1.15 15.79
C VAL A 39 11.81 -1.86 16.89
N GLN A 40 12.16 -3.13 16.73
CA GLN A 40 12.98 -3.88 17.69
C GLN A 40 14.40 -3.31 17.77
N ARG A 41 15.01 -2.93 16.65
CA ARG A 41 16.37 -2.39 16.62
C ARG A 41 16.43 -0.94 17.11
N HIS A 42 15.55 -0.08 16.62
CA HIS A 42 15.67 1.37 16.79
C HIS A 42 14.55 1.99 17.65
N GLY A 43 13.51 1.24 17.97
CA GLY A 43 12.28 1.76 18.58
C GLY A 43 11.35 2.37 17.54
N LEU A 44 10.21 2.86 18.01
CA LEU A 44 9.23 3.62 17.22
C LEU A 44 9.41 5.11 17.55
N THR A 45 9.81 5.90 16.55
CA THR A 45 10.16 7.31 16.70
C THR A 45 9.10 8.21 16.09
N ILE A 46 8.66 9.20 16.85
CA ILE A 46 7.79 10.29 16.37
C ILE A 46 8.61 11.57 16.31
N ARG A 47 8.64 12.21 15.16
CA ARG A 47 9.23 13.53 14.94
C ARG A 47 8.11 14.53 14.66
N SER A 48 8.02 15.58 15.45
CA SER A 48 7.00 16.63 15.31
C SER A 48 7.55 17.99 15.68
N ALA A 49 6.79 19.05 15.37
CA ALA A 49 7.13 20.41 15.84
C ALA A 49 7.20 20.53 17.36
N ALA A 50 6.48 19.66 18.10
CA ALA A 50 6.52 19.60 19.57
C ALA A 50 7.74 18.82 20.12
N GLY A 51 8.62 18.32 19.24
CA GLY A 51 9.80 17.57 19.61
C GLY A 51 9.82 16.16 19.05
N THR A 52 10.92 15.46 19.33
CA THR A 52 11.15 14.07 18.91
C THR A 52 11.21 13.17 20.13
N PHE A 53 10.54 12.02 20.08
CA PHE A 53 10.65 10.98 21.09
C PHE A 53 10.63 9.59 20.48
N THR A 54 11.19 8.62 21.19
CA THR A 54 11.23 7.22 20.78
C THR A 54 10.70 6.34 21.91
N VAL A 55 9.86 5.38 21.56
CA VAL A 55 9.37 4.33 22.46
C VAL A 55 9.87 2.96 22.01
N ARG A 56 9.98 2.02 22.96
CA ARG A 56 10.34 0.62 22.70
C ARG A 56 9.26 -0.31 23.23
N PRO A 57 8.10 -0.35 22.55
CA PRO A 57 6.99 -1.17 23.01
C PRO A 57 7.27 -2.65 22.78
N LYS A 58 6.56 -3.52 23.48
CA LYS A 58 6.49 -4.94 23.13
C LYS A 58 5.87 -5.07 21.74
N ALA A 59 6.55 -5.75 20.82
CA ALA A 59 6.09 -5.90 19.45
C ALA A 59 6.39 -7.30 18.92
N ALA A 60 5.46 -7.84 18.12
CA ALA A 60 5.61 -9.13 17.45
C ALA A 60 4.91 -9.12 16.09
N SER A 61 5.20 -10.10 15.24
CA SER A 61 4.47 -10.37 14.00
C SER A 61 3.45 -11.51 14.14
N ASP A 62 3.45 -12.20 15.26
CA ASP A 62 2.50 -13.25 15.62
C ASP A 62 1.77 -12.82 16.89
N VAL A 63 0.44 -12.76 16.83
CA VAL A 63 -0.40 -12.34 17.95
C VAL A 63 -0.23 -13.22 19.19
N ARG A 64 0.12 -14.51 19.02
CA ARG A 64 0.33 -15.46 20.11
C ARG A 64 1.52 -15.11 21.02
N GLN A 65 2.43 -14.25 20.56
CA GLN A 65 3.58 -13.74 21.31
C GLN A 65 3.26 -12.48 22.12
N LEU A 66 2.03 -11.94 21.97
CA LEU A 66 1.57 -10.74 22.65
C LEU A 66 0.58 -11.06 23.77
N PRO A 67 0.45 -10.19 24.79
CA PRO A 67 -0.61 -10.34 25.79
C PRO A 67 -1.99 -10.30 25.13
N ARG A 68 -2.94 -11.07 25.69
CA ARG A 68 -4.34 -10.97 25.25
C ARG A 68 -4.90 -9.59 25.53
N PRO A 69 -5.45 -8.89 24.52
CA PRO A 69 -5.85 -7.50 24.67
C PRO A 69 -7.25 -7.35 25.28
N ASP A 70 -7.41 -6.30 26.10
CA ASP A 70 -8.73 -5.76 26.45
C ASP A 70 -9.22 -4.83 25.33
N LEU A 71 -8.28 -4.09 24.70
CA LEU A 71 -8.54 -3.18 23.58
C LEU A 71 -7.60 -3.48 22.41
N VAL A 72 -8.16 -3.68 21.23
CA VAL A 72 -7.43 -3.71 19.96
C VAL A 72 -7.71 -2.43 19.19
N ILE A 73 -6.67 -1.69 18.80
CA ILE A 73 -6.79 -0.49 17.97
C ILE A 73 -6.33 -0.85 16.55
N LEU A 74 -7.26 -0.83 15.60
CA LEU A 74 -7.01 -1.16 14.21
C LEU A 74 -6.63 0.11 13.42
N ALA A 75 -5.39 0.17 12.96
CA ALA A 75 -4.84 1.28 12.18
C ALA A 75 -4.08 0.82 10.92
N VAL A 76 -4.47 -0.32 10.38
CA VAL A 76 -4.00 -0.83 9.09
C VAL A 76 -4.85 -0.28 7.95
N LYS A 77 -4.41 -0.44 6.72
CA LYS A 77 -5.20 -0.06 5.54
C LYS A 77 -6.50 -0.87 5.47
N ALA A 78 -7.59 -0.24 5.00
CA ALA A 78 -8.91 -0.86 4.95
C ALA A 78 -8.95 -2.16 4.12
N TYR A 79 -8.09 -2.28 3.10
CA TYR A 79 -7.99 -3.48 2.28
C TYR A 79 -7.24 -4.64 2.95
N ASP A 80 -6.56 -4.42 4.09
CA ASP A 80 -5.89 -5.45 4.88
C ASP A 80 -6.77 -5.99 6.02
N LEU A 81 -7.98 -5.48 6.19
CA LEU A 81 -8.84 -5.76 7.35
C LEU A 81 -9.11 -7.25 7.55
N ASP A 82 -9.51 -7.97 6.49
CA ASP A 82 -9.91 -9.38 6.60
C ASP A 82 -8.74 -10.28 6.98
N GLU A 83 -7.56 -10.02 6.44
CA GLU A 83 -6.31 -10.70 6.79
C GLU A 83 -5.95 -10.44 8.26
N VAL A 84 -6.02 -9.18 8.68
CA VAL A 84 -5.72 -8.77 10.06
C VAL A 84 -6.70 -9.37 11.05
N LEU A 85 -8.00 -9.39 10.75
CA LEU A 85 -8.99 -10.03 11.60
C LEU A 85 -8.70 -11.52 11.79
N ALA A 86 -8.30 -12.23 10.73
CA ALA A 86 -7.90 -13.62 10.84
C ALA A 86 -6.66 -13.82 11.74
N GLN A 87 -5.71 -12.88 11.69
CA GLN A 87 -4.50 -12.92 12.52
C GLN A 87 -4.79 -12.67 14.00
N ILE A 88 -5.66 -11.70 14.33
CA ILE A 88 -5.93 -11.33 15.73
C ILE A 88 -6.99 -12.16 16.42
N GLU A 89 -7.89 -12.81 15.68
CA GLU A 89 -9.02 -13.57 16.19
C GLU A 89 -8.64 -14.59 17.29
N PRO A 90 -7.51 -15.33 17.19
CA PRO A 90 -7.09 -16.27 18.25
C PRO A 90 -6.73 -15.62 19.60
N ALA A 91 -6.42 -14.31 19.62
CA ALA A 91 -6.10 -13.58 20.86
C ALA A 91 -7.30 -12.85 21.47
N LEU A 92 -8.41 -12.76 20.73
CA LEU A 92 -9.61 -12.07 21.21
C LEU A 92 -10.33 -12.89 22.29
N THR A 93 -10.91 -12.19 23.24
CA THR A 93 -11.82 -12.74 24.26
C THR A 93 -13.19 -12.11 24.11
N ASP A 94 -14.21 -12.63 24.77
CA ASP A 94 -15.56 -12.04 24.75
C ASP A 94 -15.62 -10.61 25.27
N ARG A 95 -14.62 -10.18 26.05
CA ARG A 95 -14.51 -8.84 26.60
C ARG A 95 -13.63 -7.90 25.77
N THR A 96 -12.91 -8.41 24.77
CA THR A 96 -12.05 -7.59 23.93
C THR A 96 -12.87 -6.61 23.11
N VAL A 97 -12.56 -5.33 23.19
CA VAL A 97 -13.12 -4.25 22.39
C VAL A 97 -12.20 -3.94 21.21
N LEU A 98 -12.77 -3.69 20.04
CA LEU A 98 -12.05 -3.25 18.84
C LEU A 98 -12.37 -1.79 18.55
N LEU A 99 -11.36 -0.94 18.50
CA LEU A 99 -11.46 0.45 18.04
C LEU A 99 -10.89 0.55 16.63
N THR A 100 -11.67 1.09 15.70
CA THR A 100 -11.20 1.32 14.33
C THR A 100 -10.71 2.76 14.17
N LEU A 101 -9.49 2.95 13.66
CA LEU A 101 -8.96 4.25 13.21
C LEU A 101 -8.71 4.28 11.71
N GLN A 102 -9.22 3.28 11.00
CA GLN A 102 -9.08 3.12 9.56
C GLN A 102 -9.96 4.11 8.79
N ASN A 103 -9.53 4.46 7.58
CA ASN A 103 -10.38 5.17 6.63
C ASN A 103 -11.45 4.21 6.08
N GLY A 104 -12.54 4.79 5.55
CA GLY A 104 -13.66 4.03 4.99
C GLY A 104 -14.86 3.97 5.92
N ILE A 105 -15.93 3.37 5.44
CA ILE A 105 -17.25 3.39 6.11
C ILE A 105 -17.66 2.01 6.62
N ASP A 106 -17.25 0.95 5.93
CA ASP A 106 -17.71 -0.43 6.12
C ASP A 106 -16.94 -1.26 7.14
N THR A 107 -15.85 -0.71 7.68
CA THR A 107 -14.91 -1.44 8.54
C THR A 107 -15.60 -2.07 9.75
N GLU A 108 -16.42 -1.30 10.47
CA GLU A 108 -17.11 -1.75 11.67
C GLU A 108 -18.14 -2.83 11.35
N ASP A 109 -18.91 -2.64 10.27
CA ASP A 109 -19.94 -3.59 9.86
C ASP A 109 -19.30 -4.93 9.41
N ARG A 110 -18.15 -4.89 8.75
CA ARG A 110 -17.38 -6.09 8.39
C ARG A 110 -16.85 -6.83 9.62
N ILE A 111 -16.35 -6.10 10.62
CA ILE A 111 -15.90 -6.70 11.88
C ILE A 111 -17.07 -7.38 12.60
N ILE A 112 -18.20 -6.70 12.72
CA ILE A 112 -19.41 -7.25 13.37
C ILE A 112 -19.91 -8.49 12.62
N ALA A 113 -19.96 -8.43 11.29
CA ALA A 113 -20.40 -9.56 10.48
C ALA A 113 -19.50 -10.79 10.65
N ARG A 114 -18.18 -10.59 10.80
CA ARG A 114 -17.22 -11.66 11.01
C ARG A 114 -17.27 -12.23 12.44
N LEU A 115 -17.20 -11.36 13.44
CA LEU A 115 -17.11 -11.78 14.85
C LEU A 115 -18.48 -12.06 15.48
N LYS A 116 -19.57 -11.68 14.84
CA LYS A 116 -20.98 -11.89 15.26
C LYS A 116 -21.27 -11.42 16.67
N ARG A 117 -20.62 -10.30 17.09
CA ARG A 117 -20.81 -9.70 18.42
C ARG A 117 -20.64 -8.18 18.39
N ASP A 118 -21.26 -7.50 19.36
CA ASP A 118 -21.08 -6.07 19.59
C ASP A 118 -19.79 -5.81 20.40
N CYS A 119 -18.69 -5.70 19.69
CA CYS A 119 -17.39 -5.44 20.30
C CYS A 119 -16.66 -4.26 19.67
N VAL A 120 -17.33 -3.50 18.80
CA VAL A 120 -16.67 -2.48 17.99
C VAL A 120 -17.07 -1.08 18.42
N VAL A 121 -16.08 -0.23 18.63
CA VAL A 121 -16.21 1.22 18.77
C VAL A 121 -15.66 1.85 17.49
N GLY A 122 -16.43 2.74 16.88
CA GLY A 122 -15.99 3.49 15.71
C GLY A 122 -15.06 4.63 16.09
N GLY A 123 -14.07 4.88 15.23
CA GLY A 123 -13.17 6.00 15.42
C GLY A 123 -12.86 6.75 14.13
N VAL A 124 -12.58 8.03 14.28
CA VAL A 124 -12.09 8.93 13.23
C VAL A 124 -10.80 9.57 13.68
N ALA A 125 -9.72 9.31 12.95
CA ALA A 125 -8.42 9.94 13.22
C ALA A 125 -8.29 11.24 12.42
N PHE A 126 -7.96 12.33 13.08
CA PHE A 126 -7.65 13.63 12.48
C PHE A 126 -6.15 13.89 12.66
N ILE A 127 -5.36 13.50 11.69
CA ILE A 127 -3.90 13.57 11.76
C ILE A 127 -3.30 13.74 10.38
N TYR A 128 -2.22 14.52 10.31
CA TYR A 128 -1.37 14.67 9.13
C TYR A 128 0.04 14.21 9.49
N SER A 129 0.36 13.01 9.09
CA SER A 129 1.62 12.33 9.38
C SER A 129 2.04 11.44 8.23
N LYS A 130 3.34 11.20 8.11
CA LYS A 130 3.96 10.40 7.05
C LYS A 130 4.95 9.40 7.63
N ILE A 131 5.05 8.24 7.02
CA ILE A 131 6.12 7.29 7.31
C ILE A 131 7.39 7.81 6.64
N ALA A 132 8.37 8.24 7.42
CA ALA A 132 9.67 8.68 6.91
C ALA A 132 10.60 7.49 6.63
N ALA A 133 10.54 6.49 7.51
CA ALA A 133 11.24 5.21 7.38
C ALA A 133 10.50 4.15 8.23
N PRO A 134 10.76 2.85 8.08
CA PRO A 134 10.21 1.85 8.98
C PRO A 134 10.50 2.20 10.44
N GLY A 135 9.45 2.35 11.26
CA GLY A 135 9.55 2.76 12.66
C GLY A 135 9.79 4.27 12.90
N VAL A 136 9.74 5.13 11.86
CA VAL A 136 9.90 6.58 12.00
C VAL A 136 8.71 7.30 11.36
N ILE A 137 8.00 8.09 12.14
CA ILE A 137 6.81 8.85 11.74
C ILE A 137 7.09 10.35 11.86
N ASP A 138 6.94 11.08 10.76
CA ASP A 138 6.89 12.54 10.77
C ASP A 138 5.46 13.00 10.97
N HIS A 139 5.22 13.82 11.98
CA HIS A 139 3.93 14.40 12.30
C HIS A 139 3.94 15.90 12.03
N TYR A 140 2.97 16.36 11.25
CA TYR A 140 2.91 17.76 10.79
C TYR A 140 1.82 18.57 11.45
N LYS A 141 0.60 18.04 11.53
CA LYS A 141 -0.58 18.77 12.06
C LYS A 141 -1.63 17.84 12.65
N LYS A 142 -2.48 18.42 13.51
CA LYS A 142 -3.58 17.74 14.21
C LYS A 142 -3.03 16.67 15.17
N GLY A 143 -3.65 15.52 15.29
CA GLY A 143 -3.27 14.45 16.22
C GLY A 143 -4.37 14.23 17.26
N ALA A 144 -5.63 14.28 16.79
CA ALA A 144 -6.84 14.06 17.59
C ALA A 144 -7.64 12.89 17.05
N VAL A 145 -8.51 12.35 17.90
CA VAL A 145 -9.46 11.30 17.51
C VAL A 145 -10.87 11.70 17.93
N ALA A 146 -11.87 11.28 17.15
CA ALA A 146 -13.25 11.19 17.61
C ALA A 146 -13.61 9.71 17.71
N VAL A 147 -14.28 9.32 18.80
CA VAL A 147 -14.69 7.94 19.06
C VAL A 147 -16.18 7.91 19.44
N GLY A 148 -16.87 6.84 19.07
CA GLY A 148 -18.30 6.72 19.40
C GLY A 148 -18.82 5.30 19.21
N GLU A 149 -19.87 4.99 19.96
CA GLU A 149 -20.66 3.79 19.75
C GLU A 149 -21.45 3.89 18.43
N LEU A 150 -21.60 2.77 17.72
CA LEU A 150 -22.28 2.74 16.43
C LEU A 150 -23.77 3.06 16.52
N MET A 151 -24.36 2.85 17.72
CA MET A 151 -25.76 3.16 18.03
C MET A 151 -25.93 4.51 18.73
N GLY A 152 -24.87 5.30 18.89
CA GLY A 152 -24.91 6.67 19.40
C GLY A 152 -25.11 6.85 20.91
N HIS A 153 -25.07 5.76 21.70
CA HIS A 153 -25.15 5.85 23.17
C HIS A 153 -23.77 6.02 23.81
N GLU A 154 -23.73 6.56 24.99
CA GLU A 154 -22.49 6.63 25.80
C GLU A 154 -22.37 5.34 26.61
N SER A 155 -21.21 4.69 26.55
CA SER A 155 -20.93 3.44 27.25
C SER A 155 -19.67 3.57 28.12
N GLU A 156 -19.52 2.69 29.10
CA GLU A 156 -18.34 2.65 29.95
C GLU A 156 -17.07 2.38 29.14
N ARG A 157 -17.11 1.46 28.14
CA ARG A 157 -15.96 1.18 27.27
C ARG A 157 -15.55 2.41 26.46
N LEU A 158 -16.51 3.24 26.03
CA LEU A 158 -16.26 4.46 25.28
C LEU A 158 -15.55 5.51 26.17
N LEU A 159 -16.00 5.66 27.42
CA LEU A 159 -15.37 6.55 28.40
C LEU A 159 -13.94 6.11 28.72
N GLN A 160 -13.71 4.81 28.92
CA GLN A 160 -12.37 4.26 29.15
C GLN A 160 -11.43 4.52 27.97
N ILE A 161 -11.91 4.44 26.72
CA ILE A 161 -11.12 4.76 25.52
C ILE A 161 -10.77 6.26 25.51
N ARG A 162 -11.73 7.13 25.76
CA ARG A 162 -11.49 8.58 25.87
C ARG A 162 -10.38 8.89 26.88
N ASP A 163 -10.52 8.33 28.08
CA ASP A 163 -9.59 8.60 29.17
C ASP A 163 -8.18 8.05 28.88
N LEU A 164 -8.10 6.91 28.17
CA LEU A 164 -6.85 6.35 27.68
C LEU A 164 -6.12 7.32 26.73
N PHE A 165 -6.83 7.86 25.74
CA PHE A 165 -6.24 8.84 24.82
C PHE A 165 -5.89 10.16 25.52
N ALA A 166 -6.76 10.64 26.41
CA ALA A 166 -6.51 11.86 27.18
C ALA A 166 -5.26 11.73 28.06
N ALA A 167 -5.07 10.60 28.74
CA ALA A 167 -3.87 10.30 29.51
C ALA A 167 -2.58 10.26 28.68
N ALA A 168 -2.69 9.94 27.39
CA ALA A 168 -1.58 9.99 26.44
C ALA A 168 -1.37 11.39 25.81
N GLY A 169 -2.11 12.41 26.26
CA GLY A 169 -2.05 13.76 25.69
C GLY A 169 -2.68 13.91 24.31
N ILE A 170 -3.55 12.98 23.92
CA ILE A 170 -4.24 12.99 22.63
C ILE A 170 -5.66 13.52 22.84
N PRO A 171 -6.06 14.64 22.20
CA PRO A 171 -7.43 15.09 22.22
C PRO A 171 -8.39 14.01 21.68
N CYS A 172 -9.35 13.61 22.50
CA CYS A 172 -10.34 12.59 22.17
C CYS A 172 -11.75 13.13 22.38
N GLN A 173 -12.49 13.29 21.29
CA GLN A 173 -13.87 13.75 21.31
C GLN A 173 -14.83 12.56 21.29
N LEU A 174 -15.85 12.58 22.16
CA LEU A 174 -16.95 11.64 22.09
C LEU A 174 -17.94 12.08 21.01
N SER A 175 -18.18 11.21 20.04
CA SER A 175 -19.16 11.45 18.98
C SER A 175 -20.49 10.79 19.33
N LYS A 176 -21.56 11.56 19.30
CA LYS A 176 -22.94 11.05 19.46
C LYS A 176 -23.42 10.30 18.22
N ASP A 177 -22.78 10.52 17.08
CA ASP A 177 -23.05 9.85 15.81
C ASP A 177 -21.73 9.64 15.05
N ILE A 178 -21.04 8.56 15.39
CA ILE A 178 -19.73 8.25 14.80
C ILE A 178 -19.87 7.84 13.34
N ARG A 179 -20.99 7.23 12.94
CA ARG A 179 -21.25 6.91 11.53
C ARG A 179 -21.26 8.18 10.69
N ARG A 180 -22.01 9.20 11.13
CA ARG A 180 -22.01 10.51 10.46
C ARG A 180 -20.66 11.16 10.42
N SER A 181 -19.89 11.13 11.53
CA SER A 181 -18.53 11.68 11.57
C SER A 181 -17.59 11.01 10.54
N LYS A 182 -17.74 9.70 10.34
CA LYS A 182 -17.00 8.95 9.29
C LYS A 182 -17.43 9.38 7.88
N TRP A 183 -18.72 9.55 7.63
CA TRP A 183 -19.22 10.01 6.34
C TRP A 183 -18.77 11.45 6.03
N GLU A 184 -18.76 12.34 7.02
CA GLU A 184 -18.24 13.70 6.86
C GLU A 184 -16.74 13.68 6.47
N LYS A 185 -15.93 12.84 7.15
CA LYS A 185 -14.53 12.63 6.76
C LYS A 185 -14.39 11.99 5.38
N MET A 186 -15.32 11.08 5.02
CA MET A 186 -15.35 10.43 3.70
C MET A 186 -15.50 11.47 2.58
N CYS A 187 -16.34 12.50 2.78
CA CYS A 187 -16.48 13.59 1.81
C CYS A 187 -15.11 14.26 1.54
N TRP A 188 -14.34 14.56 2.57
CA TRP A 188 -13.01 15.13 2.42
C TRP A 188 -12.07 14.18 1.67
N ASN A 189 -12.03 12.91 2.08
CA ASN A 189 -11.16 11.90 1.48
C ASN A 189 -11.50 11.67 -0.01
N CYS A 190 -12.77 11.53 -0.36
CA CYS A 190 -13.20 11.28 -1.74
C CYS A 190 -12.96 12.47 -2.68
N VAL A 191 -12.91 13.70 -2.13
CA VAL A 191 -12.54 14.89 -2.89
C VAL A 191 -11.03 14.96 -3.08
N PHE A 192 -10.27 15.09 -2.01
CA PHE A 192 -8.88 15.52 -2.12
C PHE A 192 -7.90 14.37 -2.36
N ASN A 193 -8.18 13.15 -1.91
CA ASN A 193 -7.28 12.02 -2.12
C ASN A 193 -7.05 11.73 -3.62
N PRO A 194 -8.09 11.51 -4.45
CA PRO A 194 -7.89 11.26 -5.87
C PRO A 194 -7.40 12.51 -6.61
N ILE A 195 -7.91 13.70 -6.28
CA ILE A 195 -7.55 14.93 -7.00
C ILE A 195 -6.06 15.23 -6.85
N THR A 196 -5.48 15.12 -5.65
CA THR A 196 -4.03 15.37 -5.46
C THR A 196 -3.15 14.39 -6.23
N VAL A 197 -3.58 13.16 -6.42
CA VAL A 197 -2.90 12.18 -7.29
C VAL A 197 -2.99 12.61 -8.76
N LEU A 198 -4.17 13.01 -9.23
CA LEU A 198 -4.40 13.40 -10.63
C LEU A 198 -3.62 14.66 -11.03
N ILE A 199 -3.56 15.66 -10.14
CA ILE A 199 -2.85 16.92 -10.43
C ILE A 199 -1.36 16.86 -10.06
N ASP A 200 -0.91 15.78 -9.41
CA ASP A 200 0.45 15.60 -8.89
C ASP A 200 0.92 16.77 -8.01
N ASP A 201 0.04 17.23 -7.09
CA ASP A 201 0.32 18.44 -6.30
C ASP A 201 -0.43 18.43 -4.97
N LYS A 202 -0.18 19.46 -4.15
CA LYS A 202 -0.85 19.69 -2.86
C LYS A 202 -2.31 20.08 -3.03
N VAL A 203 -3.04 19.96 -1.94
CA VAL A 203 -4.45 20.34 -1.84
C VAL A 203 -4.70 21.80 -2.21
N ALA A 204 -3.78 22.71 -1.88
CA ALA A 204 -3.86 24.14 -2.21
C ALA A 204 -4.15 24.39 -3.68
N LYS A 205 -3.46 23.68 -4.57
CA LYS A 205 -3.61 23.87 -6.02
C LYS A 205 -5.02 23.54 -6.52
N ALA A 206 -5.65 22.53 -5.94
CA ALA A 206 -7.05 22.22 -6.23
C ALA A 206 -8.00 23.29 -5.71
N LEU A 207 -7.77 23.80 -4.47
CA LEU A 207 -8.63 24.81 -3.86
C LEU A 207 -8.57 26.17 -4.56
N ASP A 208 -7.42 26.52 -5.11
CA ASP A 208 -7.21 27.83 -5.77
C ASP A 208 -7.77 27.88 -7.20
N HIS A 209 -8.20 26.73 -7.74
CA HIS A 209 -8.80 26.70 -9.07
C HIS A 209 -10.30 27.04 -9.00
N PRO A 210 -10.77 28.07 -9.71
CA PRO A 210 -12.13 28.58 -9.55
C PRO A 210 -13.24 27.57 -9.88
N GLU A 211 -12.99 26.64 -10.81
CA GLU A 211 -13.98 25.61 -11.21
C GLU A 211 -14.05 24.44 -10.24
N MET A 212 -13.06 24.29 -9.34
CA MET A 212 -12.98 23.14 -8.44
C MET A 212 -14.15 23.07 -7.48
N MET A 213 -14.74 24.20 -7.09
CA MET A 213 -15.94 24.20 -6.24
C MET A 213 -17.12 23.47 -6.89
N GLY A 214 -17.27 23.56 -8.20
CA GLY A 214 -18.27 22.80 -8.97
C GLY A 214 -18.04 21.28 -8.87
N VAL A 215 -16.79 20.86 -9.03
CA VAL A 215 -16.39 19.45 -8.93
C VAL A 215 -16.60 18.93 -7.50
N ILE A 216 -16.23 19.70 -6.48
CA ILE A 216 -16.42 19.35 -5.06
C ILE A 216 -17.92 19.14 -4.77
N ARG A 217 -18.79 20.03 -5.22
CA ARG A 217 -20.24 19.91 -5.04
C ARG A 217 -20.80 18.65 -5.68
N GLN A 218 -20.33 18.28 -6.86
CA GLN A 218 -20.75 17.05 -7.54
C GLN A 218 -20.31 15.81 -6.77
N ILE A 219 -19.02 15.71 -6.40
CA ILE A 219 -18.50 14.57 -5.63
C ILE A 219 -19.26 14.40 -4.31
N VAL A 220 -19.39 15.48 -3.54
CA VAL A 220 -20.03 15.47 -2.22
C VAL A 220 -21.55 15.25 -2.37
N GLY A 221 -22.18 15.77 -3.41
CA GLY A 221 -23.59 15.54 -3.71
C GLY A 221 -23.93 14.07 -3.95
N GLU A 222 -23.10 13.36 -4.73
CA GLU A 222 -23.22 11.92 -4.94
C GLU A 222 -23.06 11.15 -3.61
N ILE A 223 -22.08 11.52 -2.79
CA ILE A 223 -21.86 10.91 -1.47
C ILE A 223 -23.06 11.16 -0.54
N ALA A 224 -23.59 12.39 -0.54
CA ALA A 224 -24.73 12.75 0.29
C ALA A 224 -26.00 11.97 -0.11
N ALA A 225 -26.21 11.75 -1.40
CA ALA A 225 -27.33 10.93 -1.88
C ALA A 225 -27.20 9.47 -1.41
N VAL A 226 -26.02 8.86 -1.55
CA VAL A 226 -25.75 7.50 -1.08
C VAL A 226 -25.90 7.40 0.44
N SER A 227 -25.32 8.33 1.20
CA SER A 227 -25.36 8.32 2.67
C SER A 227 -26.79 8.50 3.21
N ALA A 228 -27.58 9.35 2.59
CA ALA A 228 -28.97 9.55 2.95
C ALA A 228 -29.82 8.28 2.73
N ALA A 229 -29.61 7.57 1.62
CA ALA A 229 -30.26 6.29 1.36
C ALA A 229 -29.85 5.21 2.38
N LEU A 230 -28.61 5.27 2.88
CA LEU A 230 -28.10 4.42 3.97
C LEU A 230 -28.48 4.95 5.37
N LYS A 231 -29.44 5.89 5.47
CA LYS A 231 -29.96 6.47 6.72
C LYS A 231 -28.96 7.28 7.54
N VAL A 232 -27.94 7.84 6.89
CA VAL A 232 -26.95 8.74 7.50
C VAL A 232 -26.94 10.07 6.73
N PRO A 233 -27.96 10.94 6.84
CA PRO A 233 -28.02 12.18 6.09
C PRO A 233 -26.90 13.14 6.49
N LEU A 234 -26.26 13.74 5.49
CA LEU A 234 -25.22 14.75 5.67
C LEU A 234 -25.82 16.17 5.65
N PRO A 235 -25.14 17.15 6.26
CA PRO A 235 -25.55 18.55 6.17
C PRO A 235 -25.61 19.04 4.73
N PRO A 236 -26.58 19.88 4.36
CA PRO A 236 -26.69 20.38 2.99
C PRO A 236 -25.50 21.29 2.59
N ASP A 237 -24.84 21.93 3.57
CA ASP A 237 -23.65 22.76 3.39
C ASP A 237 -22.34 21.95 3.46
N MET A 238 -22.39 20.63 3.28
CA MET A 238 -21.24 19.75 3.38
C MET A 238 -20.11 20.11 2.39
N PRO A 239 -20.36 20.49 1.12
CA PRO A 239 -19.32 20.93 0.21
C PRO A 239 -18.54 22.14 0.73
N GLU A 240 -19.25 23.14 1.27
CA GLU A 240 -18.65 24.33 1.86
C GLU A 240 -17.84 24.04 3.12
N ARG A 241 -18.32 23.09 3.95
CA ARG A 241 -17.58 22.60 5.13
C ARG A 241 -16.28 21.91 4.72
N VAL A 242 -16.31 21.06 3.71
CA VAL A 242 -15.12 20.38 3.17
C VAL A 242 -14.07 21.42 2.76
N VAL A 243 -14.44 22.44 2.04
CA VAL A 243 -13.56 23.55 1.65
C VAL A 243 -13.04 24.31 2.86
N LYS A 244 -13.90 24.68 3.80
CA LYS A 244 -13.54 25.41 5.02
C LYS A 244 -12.51 24.66 5.87
N TRP A 245 -12.71 23.37 6.10
CA TRP A 245 -11.77 22.55 6.88
C TRP A 245 -10.41 22.44 6.20
N THR A 246 -10.40 22.50 4.88
CA THR A 246 -9.19 22.37 4.08
C THR A 246 -8.32 23.63 4.10
N GLN A 247 -8.88 24.81 4.34
CA GLN A 247 -8.11 26.07 4.41
C GLN A 247 -7.01 26.02 5.48
N GLU A 248 -7.24 25.33 6.60
CA GLU A 248 -6.23 25.20 7.66
C GLU A 248 -5.05 24.26 7.29
N ILE A 249 -5.23 23.43 6.27
CA ILE A 249 -4.33 22.34 5.92
C ILE A 249 -4.00 22.29 4.44
N ARG A 250 -4.17 23.40 3.74
CA ARG A 250 -4.06 23.48 2.27
C ARG A 250 -2.67 23.10 1.72
N ASP A 251 -1.60 23.24 2.50
CA ASP A 251 -0.21 22.99 2.08
C ASP A 251 0.26 21.54 2.28
N ILE A 252 -0.66 20.60 2.32
CA ILE A 252 -0.34 19.19 2.51
C ILE A 252 -0.56 18.39 1.21
N HIS A 253 0.14 17.24 1.13
CA HIS A 253 -0.26 16.11 0.29
C HIS A 253 -1.19 15.18 1.07
N THR A 254 -2.08 14.49 0.37
CA THR A 254 -2.98 13.52 1.00
C THR A 254 -2.27 12.18 1.24
N SER A 255 -2.86 11.34 2.11
CA SER A 255 -2.34 9.99 2.35
C SER A 255 -2.32 9.11 1.09
N MET A 256 -3.29 9.30 0.18
CA MET A 256 -3.34 8.58 -1.09
C MET A 256 -2.22 9.02 -2.03
N TYR A 257 -1.91 10.31 -2.06
CA TYR A 257 -0.77 10.85 -2.79
C TYR A 257 0.55 10.25 -2.28
N ASP A 258 0.75 10.23 -0.96
CA ASP A 258 1.94 9.65 -0.35
C ASP A 258 2.08 8.14 -0.62
N ASP A 259 0.96 7.40 -0.63
CA ASP A 259 0.95 6.00 -1.00
C ASP A 259 1.33 5.80 -2.48
N TRP A 260 0.72 6.59 -3.37
CA TRP A 260 1.03 6.57 -4.79
C TRP A 260 2.50 6.87 -5.07
N LYS A 261 3.03 7.98 -4.55
CA LYS A 261 4.46 8.35 -4.73
C LYS A 261 5.43 7.32 -4.18
N ALA A 262 5.04 6.58 -3.17
CA ALA A 262 5.84 5.49 -2.60
C ALA A 262 5.60 4.12 -3.28
N GLY A 263 4.86 4.06 -4.39
CA GLY A 263 4.51 2.82 -5.10
C GLY A 263 3.65 1.86 -4.27
N ARG A 264 2.92 2.37 -3.26
CA ARG A 264 2.03 1.56 -2.44
C ARG A 264 0.62 1.53 -3.00
N ARG A 265 -0.12 0.46 -2.70
CA ARG A 265 -1.54 0.35 -3.03
C ARG A 265 -2.33 1.49 -2.38
N THR A 266 -3.16 2.18 -3.17
CA THR A 266 -4.06 3.23 -2.70
C THR A 266 -5.37 2.67 -2.15
N GLU A 267 -6.06 3.45 -1.32
CA GLU A 267 -7.37 3.10 -0.77
C GLU A 267 -8.55 3.55 -1.66
N ILE A 268 -8.32 3.84 -2.93
CA ILE A 268 -9.37 4.34 -3.85
C ILE A 268 -10.60 3.44 -3.88
N ARG A 269 -10.43 2.10 -3.81
CA ARG A 269 -11.55 1.15 -3.78
C ARG A 269 -12.39 1.24 -2.51
N ASN A 270 -11.74 1.55 -1.37
CA ASN A 270 -12.42 1.67 -0.07
C ASN A 270 -13.00 3.07 0.18
N LEU A 271 -12.65 4.04 -0.67
CA LEU A 271 -13.16 5.41 -0.64
C LEU A 271 -14.16 5.64 -1.77
N ASN A 272 -13.77 6.31 -2.85
CA ASN A 272 -14.66 6.57 -3.97
C ASN A 272 -15.30 5.29 -4.56
N GLY A 273 -14.53 4.18 -4.62
CA GLY A 273 -15.04 2.89 -5.07
C GLY A 273 -16.19 2.35 -4.20
N TYR A 274 -16.14 2.53 -2.89
CA TYR A 274 -17.25 2.18 -1.99
C TYR A 274 -18.51 2.98 -2.32
N ILE A 275 -18.40 4.28 -2.59
CA ILE A 275 -19.52 5.13 -2.99
C ILE A 275 -20.15 4.63 -4.30
N VAL A 276 -19.32 4.26 -5.26
CA VAL A 276 -19.77 3.70 -6.55
C VAL A 276 -20.51 2.38 -6.36
N ASP A 277 -19.98 1.48 -5.56
CA ASP A 277 -20.57 0.17 -5.31
C ASP A 277 -21.91 0.30 -4.58
N GLN A 278 -22.01 1.17 -3.56
CA GLN A 278 -23.26 1.45 -2.88
C GLN A 278 -24.26 2.18 -3.79
N GLY A 279 -23.81 3.14 -4.60
CA GLY A 279 -24.65 3.81 -5.58
C GLY A 279 -25.32 2.83 -6.54
N ARG A 280 -24.55 1.86 -7.07
CA ARG A 280 -25.09 0.80 -7.95
C ARG A 280 -26.11 -0.08 -7.24
N LEU A 281 -25.85 -0.49 -5.99
CA LEU A 281 -26.76 -1.31 -5.20
C LEU A 281 -28.08 -0.59 -4.90
N LEU A 282 -28.03 0.73 -4.74
CA LEU A 282 -29.16 1.58 -4.36
C LEU A 282 -29.85 2.24 -5.57
N GLY A 283 -29.33 2.06 -6.79
CA GLY A 283 -29.82 2.73 -7.98
C GLY A 283 -29.56 4.24 -8.02
N ILE A 284 -28.53 4.71 -7.32
CA ILE A 284 -28.13 6.13 -7.23
C ILE A 284 -26.94 6.37 -8.16
N PRO A 285 -27.02 7.26 -9.15
CA PRO A 285 -25.90 7.58 -10.03
C PRO A 285 -24.75 8.25 -9.27
N THR A 286 -23.51 7.80 -9.53
CA THR A 286 -22.28 8.35 -8.92
C THR A 286 -21.19 8.56 -9.99
N PRO A 287 -21.49 9.27 -11.10
CA PRO A 287 -20.60 9.31 -12.26
C PRO A 287 -19.24 9.95 -11.99
N VAL A 288 -19.17 10.97 -11.11
CA VAL A 288 -17.89 11.64 -10.81
C VAL A 288 -17.01 10.75 -9.92
N ASN A 289 -17.58 10.12 -8.88
CA ASN A 289 -16.84 9.16 -8.06
C ASN A 289 -16.40 7.93 -8.87
N GLU A 290 -17.21 7.48 -9.84
CA GLU A 290 -16.85 6.39 -10.75
C GLU A 290 -15.68 6.77 -11.66
N ALA A 291 -15.72 7.96 -12.27
CA ALA A 291 -14.63 8.47 -13.10
C ALA A 291 -13.33 8.60 -12.31
N LEU A 292 -13.35 9.19 -11.11
CA LEU A 292 -12.19 9.31 -10.24
C LEU A 292 -11.64 7.92 -9.85
N THR A 293 -12.51 6.97 -9.54
CA THR A 293 -12.12 5.60 -9.22
C THR A 293 -11.41 4.94 -10.39
N ALA A 294 -11.94 5.08 -11.60
CA ALA A 294 -11.35 4.53 -12.82
C ALA A 294 -9.99 5.17 -13.14
N MET A 295 -9.89 6.50 -13.07
CA MET A 295 -8.65 7.24 -13.34
C MET A 295 -7.54 6.83 -12.37
N ILE A 296 -7.82 6.81 -11.05
CA ILE A 296 -6.81 6.41 -10.06
C ILE A 296 -6.41 4.94 -10.22
N LYS A 297 -7.36 4.04 -10.47
CA LYS A 297 -7.01 2.64 -10.79
C LYS A 297 -6.09 2.56 -12.01
N THR A 298 -6.40 3.29 -13.09
CA THR A 298 -5.58 3.30 -14.30
C THR A 298 -4.17 3.81 -14.04
N ILE A 299 -4.02 4.88 -13.26
CA ILE A 299 -2.71 5.43 -12.87
C ILE A 299 -1.95 4.41 -12.02
N THR A 300 -2.58 3.85 -10.98
CA THR A 300 -1.95 2.91 -10.05
C THR A 300 -1.76 1.51 -10.65
N GLU A 301 -2.55 1.10 -11.64
CA GLU A 301 -2.39 -0.14 -12.38
C GLU A 301 -1.32 -0.02 -13.48
N ARG A 302 -1.14 1.16 -14.08
CA ARG A 302 0.05 1.47 -14.89
C ARG A 302 1.35 1.39 -14.07
N GLU A 303 1.28 1.76 -12.78
CA GLU A 303 2.40 1.63 -11.86
C GLU A 303 2.53 0.20 -11.28
N LYS A 304 1.49 -0.62 -11.35
CA LYS A 304 1.60 -2.08 -11.09
C LYS A 304 2.19 -2.87 -12.27
N SER A 305 2.27 -2.29 -13.45
CA SER A 305 3.19 -2.69 -14.53
C SER A 305 4.58 -2.02 -14.39
N GLY A 306 4.79 -1.18 -13.39
CA GLY A 306 6.06 -0.75 -12.82
C GLY A 306 6.35 -1.57 -11.57
N PRO A 307 7.47 -1.53 -11.08
CA PRO A 307 8.61 -2.39 -10.88
C PRO A 307 8.42 -3.57 -9.89
N GLY A 308 7.59 -4.55 -10.18
CA GLY A 308 7.43 -5.77 -9.37
C GLY A 308 6.67 -6.90 -10.04
N VAL A 309 6.26 -6.73 -11.31
CA VAL A 309 5.59 -7.77 -12.10
C VAL A 309 6.27 -7.89 -13.44
N VAL A 310 6.62 -9.10 -13.83
CA VAL A 310 7.03 -9.44 -15.20
C VAL A 310 5.86 -10.09 -15.91
N ARG A 311 5.47 -9.53 -17.03
CA ARG A 311 4.49 -10.13 -17.93
C ARG A 311 5.18 -11.02 -18.96
N ILE A 312 4.72 -12.24 -19.12
CA ILE A 312 5.15 -13.16 -20.15
C ILE A 312 3.98 -13.36 -21.12
N ASP A 313 4.18 -12.96 -22.38
CA ASP A 313 3.14 -13.04 -23.43
C ASP A 313 3.74 -13.33 -24.82
N GLY A 314 2.94 -13.13 -25.88
CA GLY A 314 3.32 -13.43 -27.25
C GLY A 314 2.95 -14.85 -27.65
N ALA A 315 3.89 -15.62 -28.21
CA ALA A 315 3.68 -17.02 -28.65
C ALA A 315 3.68 -17.98 -27.42
N VAL A 316 2.69 -17.83 -26.56
CA VAL A 316 2.43 -18.67 -25.38
C VAL A 316 0.97 -19.12 -25.39
N VAL A 317 0.68 -20.26 -24.74
CA VAL A 317 -0.69 -20.79 -24.66
C VAL A 317 -1.58 -19.85 -23.85
N GLN A 318 -1.09 -19.35 -22.72
CA GLN A 318 -1.79 -18.37 -21.88
C GLN A 318 -0.80 -17.34 -21.34
N PRO A 319 -1.00 -16.04 -21.61
CA PRO A 319 -0.19 -14.99 -20.99
C PRO A 319 -0.28 -15.01 -19.46
N VAL A 320 0.87 -14.82 -18.80
CA VAL A 320 0.95 -14.79 -17.33
C VAL A 320 1.64 -13.52 -16.86
N SER A 321 1.34 -13.12 -15.63
CA SER A 321 2.03 -12.03 -14.93
C SER A 321 2.49 -12.54 -13.59
N LEU A 322 3.80 -12.48 -13.33
CA LEU A 322 4.45 -13.02 -12.15
C LEU A 322 5.10 -11.89 -11.34
N ASP A 323 4.79 -11.82 -10.07
CA ASP A 323 5.53 -11.03 -9.09
C ASP A 323 6.60 -11.90 -8.41
N CYS A 324 7.42 -11.28 -7.56
CA CYS A 324 8.47 -11.97 -6.83
C CYS A 324 7.90 -13.11 -5.95
N ALA A 325 6.71 -12.92 -5.36
CA ALA A 325 6.09 -13.93 -4.52
C ALA A 325 5.67 -15.17 -5.32
N ALA A 326 5.08 -14.98 -6.51
CA ALA A 326 4.74 -16.06 -7.42
C ALA A 326 6.00 -16.78 -7.94
N MET A 327 7.07 -16.04 -8.25
CA MET A 327 8.36 -16.61 -8.70
C MET A 327 9.00 -17.48 -7.61
N LEU A 328 8.89 -17.11 -6.34
CA LEU A 328 9.42 -17.88 -5.22
C LEU A 328 8.67 -19.20 -4.98
N GLN A 329 7.47 -19.38 -5.54
CA GLN A 329 6.71 -20.64 -5.48
C GLN A 329 7.13 -21.63 -6.56
N LEU A 330 7.95 -21.23 -7.53
CA LEU A 330 8.43 -22.14 -8.57
C LEU A 330 9.41 -23.17 -7.97
N PRO A 331 9.53 -24.37 -8.59
CA PRO A 331 10.38 -25.44 -8.08
C PRO A 331 11.79 -24.99 -7.72
N GLY A 332 12.36 -25.57 -6.64
CA GLY A 332 13.66 -25.17 -6.08
C GLY A 332 14.81 -25.30 -7.07
N GLU A 333 14.72 -26.21 -8.06
CA GLU A 333 15.70 -26.37 -9.16
C GLU A 333 15.81 -25.13 -10.07
N HIS A 334 14.79 -24.26 -10.07
CA HIS A 334 14.79 -23.00 -10.80
C HIS A 334 15.23 -21.81 -9.97
N GLN A 335 15.42 -21.98 -8.65
CA GLN A 335 15.87 -20.94 -7.74
C GLN A 335 17.39 -20.89 -7.69
N VAL A 336 17.98 -19.72 -7.96
CA VAL A 336 19.40 -19.46 -7.81
C VAL A 336 19.62 -18.70 -6.53
N ALA A 337 20.07 -19.40 -5.48
CA ALA A 337 20.19 -18.84 -4.14
C ALA A 337 21.35 -17.83 -4.01
N ASP A 338 22.40 -18.00 -4.81
CA ASP A 338 23.55 -17.10 -4.86
C ASP A 338 24.02 -16.91 -6.32
N VAL A 339 23.72 -15.75 -6.85
CA VAL A 339 24.17 -15.35 -8.19
C VAL A 339 25.69 -15.13 -8.24
N GLY A 340 26.35 -14.88 -7.12
CA GLY A 340 27.80 -14.75 -7.02
C GLY A 340 28.57 -15.99 -7.48
N ALA A 341 27.95 -17.16 -7.36
CA ALA A 341 28.54 -18.42 -7.84
C ALA A 341 28.69 -18.48 -9.38
N VAL A 342 27.82 -17.76 -10.11
CA VAL A 342 27.80 -17.72 -11.60
C VAL A 342 28.22 -16.38 -12.17
N MET A 343 28.21 -15.32 -11.34
CA MET A 343 28.61 -13.96 -11.71
C MET A 343 29.35 -13.29 -10.55
N PRO A 344 30.70 -13.48 -10.46
CA PRO A 344 31.50 -12.95 -9.37
C PRO A 344 31.31 -11.44 -9.16
N GLY A 345 31.14 -11.02 -7.90
CA GLY A 345 30.91 -9.62 -7.52
C GLY A 345 29.43 -9.17 -7.52
N MET A 346 28.49 -10.12 -7.68
CA MET A 346 27.07 -9.85 -7.60
C MET A 346 26.41 -10.79 -6.58
N ASN A 347 26.20 -10.33 -5.36
CA ASN A 347 25.52 -11.11 -4.31
C ASN A 347 24.01 -10.93 -4.42
N GLY A 348 23.27 -11.97 -4.81
CA GLY A 348 21.84 -11.85 -4.95
C GLY A 348 21.17 -13.16 -5.33
N ARG A 349 19.83 -13.13 -5.41
CA ARG A 349 19.00 -14.27 -5.77
C ARG A 349 18.32 -14.03 -7.11
N ALA A 350 18.22 -15.10 -7.89
CA ALA A 350 17.60 -15.05 -9.20
C ALA A 350 16.74 -16.30 -9.45
N ILE A 351 15.97 -16.26 -10.53
CA ILE A 351 15.27 -17.42 -11.05
C ILE A 351 15.76 -17.71 -12.48
N THR A 352 15.85 -18.98 -12.86
CA THR A 352 16.19 -19.37 -14.23
C THR A 352 15.07 -19.01 -15.19
N LEU A 353 15.43 -18.51 -16.37
CA LEU A 353 14.43 -18.29 -17.42
C LEU A 353 13.79 -19.59 -17.91
N LYS A 354 14.47 -20.71 -17.79
CA LYS A 354 13.88 -22.02 -18.05
C LYS A 354 12.60 -22.22 -17.22
N GLY A 355 12.68 -22.06 -15.90
CA GLY A 355 11.51 -22.22 -15.03
C GLY A 355 10.43 -21.16 -15.27
N LEU A 356 10.81 -19.91 -15.56
CA LEU A 356 9.83 -18.86 -15.87
C LEU A 356 9.09 -19.09 -17.19
N LEU A 357 9.76 -19.54 -18.22
CA LEU A 357 9.18 -19.77 -19.54
C LEU A 357 8.34 -21.07 -19.63
N ASP A 358 8.50 -21.98 -18.68
CA ASP A 358 7.67 -23.18 -18.61
C ASP A 358 6.28 -22.91 -17.98
N VAL A 359 6.11 -21.78 -17.24
CA VAL A 359 4.82 -21.40 -16.61
C VAL A 359 3.71 -21.14 -17.63
N PRO A 360 3.90 -20.31 -18.69
CA PRO A 360 2.84 -19.98 -19.65
C PRO A 360 2.61 -21.05 -20.71
N ALA A 361 3.37 -22.13 -20.75
CA ALA A 361 3.45 -23.10 -21.82
C ALA A 361 3.68 -22.45 -23.21
N ILE A 362 4.87 -22.63 -23.75
CA ILE A 362 5.29 -22.00 -25.01
C ILE A 362 4.57 -22.64 -26.20
N ALA A 363 4.07 -21.82 -27.12
CA ALA A 363 3.41 -22.28 -28.33
C ALA A 363 4.41 -22.98 -29.29
N VAL A 364 3.91 -23.96 -30.05
CA VAL A 364 4.71 -24.68 -31.03
C VAL A 364 5.23 -23.72 -32.12
N GLY A 365 6.53 -23.80 -32.42
CA GLY A 365 7.18 -22.96 -33.40
C GLY A 365 7.82 -21.68 -32.87
N ALA A 366 7.66 -21.36 -31.59
CA ALA A 366 8.36 -20.25 -30.97
C ALA A 366 9.86 -20.56 -30.82
N ASP A 367 10.71 -19.64 -31.26
CA ASP A 367 12.16 -19.83 -31.35
C ASP A 367 12.97 -18.64 -30.73
N HIS A 368 12.31 -17.54 -30.42
CA HIS A 368 12.94 -16.32 -29.84
C HIS A 368 12.19 -15.79 -28.64
N VAL A 369 12.91 -15.03 -27.80
CA VAL A 369 12.37 -14.32 -26.64
C VAL A 369 12.94 -12.90 -26.61
N THR A 370 12.06 -11.90 -26.57
CA THR A 370 12.44 -10.49 -26.42
C THR A 370 12.16 -10.00 -25.01
N PHE A 371 13.15 -9.43 -24.38
CA PHE A 371 13.06 -8.83 -23.05
C PHE A 371 12.93 -7.32 -23.20
N HIS A 372 11.86 -6.75 -22.65
CA HIS A 372 11.60 -5.32 -22.72
C HIS A 372 11.82 -4.68 -21.34
N SER A 373 12.56 -3.57 -21.30
CA SER A 373 12.59 -2.72 -20.10
C SER A 373 11.22 -2.09 -19.85
N SER A 374 10.87 -1.89 -18.59
CA SER A 374 9.58 -1.33 -18.18
C SER A 374 9.34 0.11 -18.68
N ASP A 375 10.42 0.87 -18.96
CA ASP A 375 10.35 2.20 -19.57
C ASP A 375 10.23 2.16 -21.12
N GLY A 376 10.25 0.97 -21.72
CA GLY A 376 10.13 0.75 -23.16
C GLY A 376 11.31 1.20 -24.00
N LYS A 377 12.39 1.70 -23.39
CA LYS A 377 13.55 2.27 -24.11
C LYS A 377 14.57 1.23 -24.55
N TYR A 378 14.63 0.09 -23.84
CA TYR A 378 15.59 -0.96 -24.14
C TYR A 378 14.90 -2.30 -24.35
N ALA A 379 15.36 -3.04 -25.36
CA ALA A 379 14.94 -4.40 -25.61
C ALA A 379 16.13 -5.22 -26.14
N ALA A 380 16.20 -6.49 -25.72
CA ALA A 380 17.17 -7.46 -26.20
C ALA A 380 16.44 -8.75 -26.60
N THR A 381 16.77 -9.28 -27.74
CA THR A 381 16.24 -10.56 -28.24
C THR A 381 17.30 -11.65 -28.19
N LEU A 382 16.93 -12.80 -27.63
CA LEU A 382 17.71 -14.02 -27.59
C LEU A 382 16.95 -15.13 -28.30
N THR A 383 17.67 -16.16 -28.78
CA THR A 383 16.97 -17.40 -29.15
C THR A 383 16.35 -18.02 -27.88
N LEU A 384 15.25 -18.74 -28.02
CA LEU A 384 14.60 -19.43 -26.94
C LEU A 384 15.56 -20.37 -26.18
N GLN A 385 16.45 -21.03 -26.92
CA GLN A 385 17.47 -21.92 -26.35
C GLN A 385 18.48 -21.11 -25.50
N GLN A 386 19.02 -20.01 -26.03
CA GLN A 386 19.94 -19.13 -25.26
C GLN A 386 19.30 -18.59 -24.00
N ALA A 387 18.02 -18.19 -24.08
CA ALA A 387 17.27 -17.71 -22.93
C ALA A 387 17.13 -18.78 -21.83
N LYS A 388 16.82 -20.03 -22.23
CA LYS A 388 16.69 -21.16 -21.30
C LYS A 388 18.03 -21.60 -20.70
N ASP A 389 19.11 -21.58 -21.48
CA ASP A 389 20.41 -22.09 -21.04
C ASP A 389 21.19 -21.05 -20.18
N PHE A 390 21.11 -19.78 -20.51
CA PHE A 390 21.95 -18.74 -19.91
C PHE A 390 21.18 -17.66 -19.15
N GLY A 391 19.85 -17.59 -19.31
CA GLY A 391 19.08 -16.50 -18.77
C GLY A 391 18.72 -16.68 -17.29
N LEU A 392 19.04 -15.67 -16.50
CA LEU A 392 18.63 -15.55 -15.11
C LEU A 392 17.88 -14.22 -14.90
N LEU A 393 16.77 -14.24 -14.19
CA LEU A 393 16.06 -13.05 -13.79
C LEU A 393 16.37 -12.75 -12.33
N LEU A 394 17.24 -11.77 -12.09
CA LEU A 394 17.63 -11.29 -10.76
C LEU A 394 16.51 -10.46 -10.15
N TYR A 395 16.12 -10.76 -8.90
CA TYR A 395 15.06 -10.08 -8.17
C TYR A 395 15.48 -9.57 -6.78
N GLU A 396 16.64 -10.03 -6.28
CA GLU A 396 17.16 -9.68 -4.95
C GLU A 396 18.66 -9.39 -5.04
N LEU A 397 19.13 -8.42 -4.27
CA LEU A 397 20.55 -8.09 -4.12
C LEU A 397 20.83 -7.84 -2.64
N ASP A 398 21.87 -8.50 -2.10
CA ASP A 398 22.29 -8.36 -0.69
C ASP A 398 21.15 -8.59 0.34
N GLY A 399 20.25 -9.53 0.06
CA GLY A 399 19.10 -9.86 0.94
C GLY A 399 17.92 -8.90 0.87
N GLU A 400 17.96 -7.90 -0.03
CA GLU A 400 16.89 -6.91 -0.24
C GLU A 400 16.36 -6.99 -1.69
N PRO A 401 15.10 -6.59 -1.93
CA PRO A 401 14.57 -6.48 -3.29
C PRO A 401 15.49 -5.63 -4.17
N LEU A 402 15.73 -6.08 -5.40
CA LEU A 402 16.67 -5.42 -6.32
C LEU A 402 16.31 -3.94 -6.52
N PRO A 403 17.17 -2.99 -6.12
CA PRO A 403 16.88 -1.56 -6.24
C PRO A 403 16.79 -1.08 -7.69
N GLY A 404 15.93 -0.09 -7.98
CA GLY A 404 15.78 0.49 -9.33
C GLY A 404 17.10 1.03 -9.89
N ALA A 405 17.96 1.67 -9.07
CA ALA A 405 19.28 2.14 -9.46
C ALA A 405 20.23 1.00 -9.92
N LYS A 406 19.99 -0.24 -9.47
CA LYS A 406 20.73 -1.45 -9.88
C LYS A 406 20.04 -2.23 -10.99
N GLY A 407 18.92 -1.69 -11.53
CA GLY A 407 18.15 -2.31 -12.60
C GLY A 407 16.98 -3.15 -12.12
N GLY A 408 16.49 -2.89 -10.89
CA GLY A 408 15.29 -3.52 -10.36
C GLY A 408 13.99 -3.01 -10.98
N PRO A 409 12.90 -3.70 -10.64
CA PRO A 409 12.79 -4.81 -9.70
C PRO A 409 13.31 -6.15 -10.25
N PHE A 410 13.35 -6.30 -11.58
CA PHE A 410 13.86 -7.48 -12.24
C PHE A 410 14.93 -7.09 -13.26
N ARG A 411 16.03 -7.81 -13.25
CA ARG A 411 17.11 -7.60 -14.19
C ARG A 411 17.47 -8.92 -14.85
N LEU A 412 17.41 -8.94 -16.17
CA LEU A 412 17.97 -10.04 -16.95
C LEU A 412 19.48 -9.99 -16.88
N ILE A 413 20.09 -11.11 -16.53
CA ILE A 413 21.51 -11.37 -16.66
C ILE A 413 21.71 -12.67 -17.43
N THR A 414 22.76 -12.73 -18.23
CA THR A 414 23.04 -13.87 -19.13
C THR A 414 24.49 -14.34 -18.92
N PRO A 415 24.80 -15.00 -17.78
CA PRO A 415 26.12 -15.52 -17.51
C PRO A 415 26.54 -16.52 -18.59
N GLY A 416 27.75 -16.40 -19.11
CA GLY A 416 28.28 -17.33 -20.12
C GLY A 416 27.88 -17.06 -21.58
N LEU A 417 26.96 -16.13 -21.86
CA LEU A 417 26.60 -15.78 -23.23
C LEU A 417 27.67 -14.91 -23.94
N GLY A 418 28.58 -14.29 -23.17
CA GLY A 418 29.63 -13.41 -23.72
C GLY A 418 29.13 -12.06 -24.25
N ASP A 419 27.82 -11.76 -24.14
CA ASP A 419 27.20 -10.52 -24.58
C ASP A 419 26.57 -9.76 -23.40
N LEU A 420 27.32 -8.84 -22.81
CA LEU A 420 26.84 -8.03 -21.69
C LEU A 420 25.70 -7.07 -22.09
N CYS A 421 25.55 -6.76 -23.37
CA CYS A 421 24.44 -5.96 -23.89
C CYS A 421 23.12 -6.76 -23.93
N ALA A 422 23.16 -8.07 -23.80
CA ALA A 422 21.94 -8.89 -23.64
C ALA A 422 21.29 -8.71 -22.26
N ASN A 423 22.00 -8.13 -21.29
CA ASN A 423 21.48 -7.86 -19.94
C ASN A 423 20.51 -6.67 -19.95
N VAL A 424 19.26 -6.89 -19.54
CA VAL A 424 18.21 -5.87 -19.52
C VAL A 424 17.90 -5.46 -18.10
N LYS A 425 18.00 -4.17 -17.82
CA LYS A 425 17.59 -3.57 -16.53
C LYS A 425 16.10 -3.28 -16.53
N GLY A 426 15.45 -3.46 -15.38
CA GLY A 426 14.04 -3.13 -15.21
C GLY A 426 13.13 -3.93 -16.15
N VAL A 427 13.32 -5.25 -16.25
CA VAL A 427 12.48 -6.09 -17.12
C VAL A 427 11.03 -6.03 -16.65
N GLY A 428 10.15 -5.57 -17.52
CA GLY A 428 8.70 -5.51 -17.29
C GLY A 428 7.90 -6.50 -18.16
N ARG A 429 8.47 -6.90 -19.31
CA ARG A 429 7.80 -7.83 -20.24
C ARG A 429 8.82 -8.78 -20.87
N ILE A 430 8.42 -10.03 -20.97
CA ILE A 430 9.11 -11.11 -21.69
C ILE A 430 8.16 -11.57 -22.81
N GLU A 431 8.52 -11.31 -24.06
CA GLU A 431 7.70 -11.62 -25.22
C GLU A 431 8.27 -12.83 -25.95
N VAL A 432 7.58 -13.95 -25.90
CA VAL A 432 7.92 -15.16 -26.69
C VAL A 432 7.47 -14.98 -28.13
N ARG A 433 8.29 -15.36 -29.13
CA ARG A 433 8.05 -15.06 -30.53
C ARG A 433 8.43 -16.19 -31.46
N VAL A 434 7.85 -16.13 -32.65
CA VAL A 434 8.34 -16.83 -33.84
C VAL A 434 9.19 -15.83 -34.63
N GLY A 435 10.48 -16.09 -34.82
CA GLY A 435 11.44 -15.17 -35.41
C GLY A 435 11.95 -14.08 -34.45
N SER A 436 12.98 -13.35 -34.87
CA SER A 436 13.62 -12.29 -34.07
C SER A 436 12.67 -11.13 -33.80
N GLY A 437 12.77 -10.57 -32.59
CA GLY A 437 11.96 -9.46 -32.13
C GLY A 437 12.68 -8.11 -32.19
N LYS A 438 12.10 -7.11 -31.48
CA LYS A 438 12.71 -5.80 -31.28
C LYS A 438 14.04 -5.97 -30.55
N ASP A 439 15.12 -5.49 -31.13
CA ASP A 439 16.44 -5.45 -30.51
C ASP A 439 16.99 -4.04 -30.62
N THR A 440 17.25 -3.39 -29.48
CA THR A 440 17.80 -2.05 -29.40
C THR A 440 19.27 -2.04 -28.99
N ARG A 441 19.91 -3.22 -28.95
CA ARG A 441 21.35 -3.33 -28.71
C ARG A 441 22.12 -2.60 -29.81
N PRO A 442 23.23 -1.92 -29.47
CA PRO A 442 24.08 -1.28 -30.49
C PRO A 442 24.55 -2.29 -31.53
N SER A 443 24.51 -1.91 -32.80
CA SER A 443 25.01 -2.73 -33.92
C SER A 443 26.55 -2.95 -33.86
N GLU A 444 27.27 -1.92 -33.39
CA GLU A 444 28.68 -2.04 -33.01
C GLU A 444 28.72 -2.14 -31.46
N ARG A 445 29.21 -3.28 -30.98
CA ARG A 445 29.26 -3.54 -29.52
C ARG A 445 30.43 -2.77 -28.91
N PRO A 446 30.17 -1.79 -28.00
CA PRO A 446 31.26 -1.11 -27.33
C PRO A 446 32.08 -2.11 -26.46
N PRO A 447 33.36 -1.86 -26.19
CA PRO A 447 34.24 -2.77 -25.43
C PRO A 447 33.66 -3.24 -24.07
N LYS A 448 32.77 -2.45 -23.48
CA LYS A 448 32.03 -2.82 -22.26
C LYS A 448 31.07 -3.99 -22.42
N CYS A 449 30.69 -4.35 -23.63
CA CYS A 449 29.76 -5.45 -23.93
C CYS A 449 30.48 -6.73 -24.34
N THR A 450 31.76 -6.69 -24.63
CA THR A 450 32.57 -7.85 -25.10
C THR A 450 33.33 -8.57 -24.00
N GLY A 451 33.31 -8.05 -22.74
CA GLY A 451 34.05 -8.67 -21.64
C GLY A 451 35.58 -8.52 -21.72
N GLU A 452 36.09 -7.80 -22.71
CA GLU A 452 37.53 -7.54 -22.83
C GLU A 452 38.00 -6.53 -21.76
N PRO A 453 39.21 -6.73 -21.18
CA PRO A 453 39.80 -5.78 -20.22
C PRO A 453 40.04 -4.43 -20.91
N ARG A 454 39.80 -3.33 -20.20
CA ARG A 454 40.07 -1.98 -20.72
C ARG A 454 41.55 -1.88 -21.10
N PRO A 455 41.91 -1.32 -22.26
CA PRO A 455 43.24 -0.89 -22.53
C PRO A 455 43.66 0.15 -21.45
N SER A 456 44.80 -0.06 -20.89
CA SER A 456 45.45 0.74 -19.83
C SER A 456 45.62 2.22 -20.20
#